data_947da4bb20012ecf1bbc93cf8b5559ba
#
_entry.id   947da4bb20012ecf1bbc93cf8b5559ba
#
_cell.length_a   1.000
_cell.length_b   1.000
_cell.length_c   1.000
_cell.angle_alpha   90.00
_cell.angle_beta   90.00
_cell.angle_gamma   90.00
#
_symmetry.space_group_name_H-M   'P 1'
#
loop_
_entity.id
_entity.type
_entity.pdbx_description
1 polymer ?
#
loop_
_entity_poly.entity_id
_entity_poly.type
_entity_poly.pdbx_seq_one_letter_code
_entity_poly.pdbx_strand_id
1 'polypeptide(L)'
;QDLSEMPDLGAFYDRTPELDTLTTWILQQHCRLIALTGISGIGKTTLAVQLVQQIKDEFEYVIWWSLYPSPTLTEFQDKLIQFLSQSDNLDSPATNQKPLPLIKYLQKHRCLVVLDDIHSLFSSGELAGKYKPGYENYRSFFKQVEQLSHQSCFLLIGWEQSREIPQTNSQNTPIRTLKITGLDIPAAQEILRDYELAEIENYSALILRYQGNPLWLQTVATLIQELAGCEHEILLDDTILLPERLKNSLHQQLSRLSEIEKQVLSLLAQASEPIKRAKLLQNTLIPPSDLLNALQSLSRRSLIEQQADFYTMPLVVRQYVNSTFT
;
A
#
# COMPACT_ATOMS: atom_id res chain seq x y z
N GLN A 1 -17.97 -12.47 11.61
CA GLN A 1 -17.12 -11.91 10.55
C GLN A 1 -17.92 -10.89 9.75
N ASP A 2 -17.31 -9.75 9.41
CA ASP A 2 -17.84 -8.77 8.46
C ASP A 2 -16.81 -8.60 7.32
N LEU A 3 -17.02 -9.37 6.26
CA LEU A 3 -16.16 -9.40 5.07
C LEU A 3 -16.93 -8.92 3.82
N SER A 4 -18.02 -8.18 4.02
CA SER A 4 -18.88 -7.70 2.93
C SER A 4 -18.18 -6.74 1.97
N GLU A 5 -17.18 -6.01 2.44
CA GLU A 5 -16.37 -5.09 1.65
C GLU A 5 -15.04 -5.73 1.15
N MET A 6 -14.75 -6.98 1.54
CA MET A 6 -13.55 -7.68 1.09
C MET A 6 -13.70 -8.09 -0.38
N PRO A 7 -12.77 -7.71 -1.26
CA PRO A 7 -12.82 -8.15 -2.66
C PRO A 7 -12.71 -9.67 -2.79
N ASP A 8 -13.26 -10.21 -3.86
CA ASP A 8 -12.98 -11.60 -4.23
C ASP A 8 -11.49 -11.78 -4.54
N LEU A 9 -10.95 -12.93 -4.14
CA LEU A 9 -9.59 -13.29 -4.51
C LEU A 9 -9.58 -13.61 -6.01
N GLY A 10 -8.99 -12.71 -6.80
CA GLY A 10 -8.66 -12.96 -8.20
C GLY A 10 -7.44 -13.85 -8.35
N ALA A 11 -6.77 -13.77 -9.48
CA ALA A 11 -5.50 -14.46 -9.69
C ALA A 11 -4.46 -14.01 -8.65
N PHE A 12 -3.83 -14.96 -8.00
CA PHE A 12 -2.80 -14.75 -6.98
C PHE A 12 -1.51 -15.42 -7.43
N TYR A 13 -0.46 -14.63 -7.53
CA TYR A 13 0.87 -15.06 -7.97
C TYR A 13 1.83 -14.96 -6.80
N ASP A 14 2.56 -15.99 -6.55
CA ASP A 14 3.45 -16.27 -5.41
C ASP A 14 3.90 -15.03 -4.58
N ARG A 15 3.42 -14.98 -3.34
CA ARG A 15 3.79 -14.01 -2.30
C ARG A 15 4.05 -14.74 -0.98
N THR A 16 4.55 -15.96 -1.06
CA THR A 16 4.79 -16.80 0.10
C THR A 16 5.66 -16.12 1.16
N PRO A 17 6.78 -15.45 0.82
CA PRO A 17 7.61 -14.77 1.83
C PRO A 17 6.87 -13.64 2.57
N GLU A 18 6.05 -12.87 1.85
CA GLU A 18 5.25 -11.79 2.45
C GLU A 18 4.12 -12.35 3.33
N LEU A 19 3.44 -13.42 2.89
CA LEU A 19 2.42 -14.11 3.68
C LEU A 19 3.00 -14.68 4.98
N ASP A 20 4.14 -15.37 4.91
CA ASP A 20 4.83 -15.94 6.06
C ASP A 20 5.25 -14.85 7.05
N THR A 21 5.75 -13.72 6.53
CA THR A 21 6.14 -12.56 7.33
C THR A 21 4.93 -11.97 8.07
N LEU A 22 3.83 -11.71 7.36
CA LEU A 22 2.60 -11.15 7.94
C LEU A 22 1.98 -12.12 8.96
N THR A 23 1.92 -13.41 8.64
CA THR A 23 1.40 -14.44 9.53
C THR A 23 2.23 -14.52 10.83
N THR A 24 3.56 -14.49 10.72
CA THR A 24 4.48 -14.47 11.87
C THR A 24 4.24 -13.22 12.73
N TRP A 25 4.15 -12.04 12.13
CA TRP A 25 3.91 -10.79 12.86
C TRP A 25 2.59 -10.79 13.60
N ILE A 26 1.53 -11.30 12.96
CA ILE A 26 0.17 -11.29 13.50
C ILE A 26 -0.02 -12.39 14.55
N LEU A 27 0.35 -13.63 14.25
CA LEU A 27 0.02 -14.78 15.10
C LEU A 27 1.06 -15.07 16.17
N GLN A 28 2.35 -14.84 15.88
CA GLN A 28 3.45 -15.20 16.79
C GLN A 28 4.00 -13.99 17.55
N GLN A 29 4.19 -12.85 16.87
CA GLN A 29 4.73 -11.63 17.49
C GLN A 29 3.64 -10.72 18.07
N HIS A 30 2.36 -11.03 17.84
CA HIS A 30 1.19 -10.27 18.33
C HIS A 30 1.27 -8.76 18.01
N CYS A 31 1.70 -8.44 16.79
CA CYS A 31 1.73 -7.07 16.32
C CYS A 31 0.29 -6.51 16.31
N ARG A 32 0.15 -5.29 16.81
CA ARG A 32 -1.16 -4.63 16.96
C ARG A 32 -1.51 -3.75 15.79
N LEU A 33 -0.50 -3.25 15.09
CA LEU A 33 -0.67 -2.34 13.95
C LEU A 33 0.35 -2.69 12.86
N ILE A 34 -0.15 -3.03 11.69
CA ILE A 34 0.69 -3.37 10.54
C ILE A 34 0.27 -2.48 9.37
N ALA A 35 1.22 -1.77 8.79
CA ALA A 35 1.02 -1.04 7.54
C ALA A 35 1.54 -1.85 6.35
N LEU A 36 0.67 -2.12 5.40
CA LEU A 36 0.98 -2.75 4.13
C LEU A 36 1.02 -1.68 3.05
N THR A 37 2.21 -1.35 2.59
CA THR A 37 2.47 -0.23 1.68
C THR A 37 3.07 -0.67 0.36
N GLY A 38 3.01 0.18 -0.64
CA GLY A 38 3.57 -0.08 -1.97
C GLY A 38 2.88 0.74 -3.03
N ILE A 39 3.49 0.83 -4.19
CA ILE A 39 2.95 1.58 -5.33
C ILE A 39 1.59 1.01 -5.78
N SER A 40 0.79 1.81 -6.47
CA SER A 40 -0.49 1.35 -7.03
C SER A 40 -0.30 0.13 -7.94
N GLY A 41 -1.22 -0.83 -7.84
CA GLY A 41 -1.21 -2.04 -8.66
C GLY A 41 -0.24 -3.15 -8.23
N ILE A 42 0.54 -2.96 -7.15
CA ILE A 42 1.56 -3.93 -6.70
C ILE A 42 0.98 -5.20 -6.06
N GLY A 43 -0.33 -5.24 -5.76
CA GLY A 43 -1.01 -6.41 -5.22
C GLY A 43 -1.22 -6.41 -3.70
N LYS A 44 -1.23 -5.25 -3.02
CA LYS A 44 -1.43 -5.15 -1.57
C LYS A 44 -2.77 -5.74 -1.10
N THR A 45 -3.85 -5.31 -1.72
CA THR A 45 -5.21 -5.78 -1.38
C THR A 45 -5.36 -7.28 -1.62
N THR A 46 -4.85 -7.78 -2.76
CA THR A 46 -4.86 -9.22 -3.09
C THR A 46 -4.09 -10.05 -2.06
N LEU A 47 -2.90 -9.57 -1.65
CA LEU A 47 -2.11 -10.20 -0.59
C LEU A 47 -2.86 -10.25 0.75
N ALA A 48 -3.50 -9.14 1.11
CA ALA A 48 -4.29 -9.08 2.35
C ALA A 48 -5.52 -9.98 2.31
N VAL A 49 -6.21 -10.11 1.16
CA VAL A 49 -7.32 -11.07 0.99
C VAL A 49 -6.83 -12.50 1.21
N GLN A 50 -5.72 -12.88 0.57
CA GLN A 50 -5.12 -14.20 0.75
C GLN A 50 -4.73 -14.46 2.22
N LEU A 51 -4.11 -13.48 2.87
CA LEU A 51 -3.76 -13.56 4.29
C LEU A 51 -5.00 -13.79 5.15
N VAL A 52 -6.04 -12.97 4.98
CA VAL A 52 -7.29 -13.10 5.75
C VAL A 52 -7.91 -14.49 5.57
N GLN A 53 -7.94 -15.02 4.35
CA GLN A 53 -8.45 -16.37 4.11
C GLN A 53 -7.67 -17.45 4.86
N GLN A 54 -6.37 -17.28 5.03
CA GLN A 54 -5.50 -18.23 5.73
C GLN A 54 -5.63 -18.18 7.25
N ILE A 55 -5.81 -16.97 7.83
CA ILE A 55 -5.71 -16.77 9.27
C ILE A 55 -7.02 -16.37 9.97
N LYS A 56 -8.13 -16.21 9.24
CA LYS A 56 -9.41 -15.72 9.79
C LYS A 56 -9.94 -16.57 10.95
N ASP A 57 -9.67 -17.86 10.95
CA ASP A 57 -10.16 -18.80 11.98
C ASP A 57 -9.38 -18.69 13.30
N GLU A 58 -8.27 -17.93 13.32
CA GLU A 58 -7.49 -17.61 14.52
C GLU A 58 -8.04 -16.41 15.31
N PHE A 59 -9.13 -15.79 14.83
CA PHE A 59 -9.74 -14.60 15.40
C PHE A 59 -11.22 -14.82 15.71
N GLU A 60 -11.69 -14.23 16.82
CA GLU A 60 -13.10 -14.21 17.17
C GLU A 60 -13.90 -13.33 16.18
N TYR A 61 -13.30 -12.18 15.81
CA TYR A 61 -13.89 -11.25 14.86
C TYR A 61 -12.88 -10.90 13.77
N VAL A 62 -13.36 -10.97 12.52
CA VAL A 62 -12.61 -10.51 11.35
C VAL A 62 -13.46 -9.49 10.63
N ILE A 63 -12.90 -8.32 10.43
CA ILE A 63 -13.57 -7.18 9.82
C ILE A 63 -12.71 -6.66 8.66
N TRP A 64 -13.34 -6.44 7.51
CA TRP A 64 -12.71 -5.80 6.35
C TRP A 64 -13.55 -4.61 5.91
N TRP A 65 -13.00 -3.42 6.03
CA TRP A 65 -13.65 -2.19 5.57
C TRP A 65 -12.71 -1.34 4.73
N SER A 66 -13.27 -0.71 3.67
CA SER A 66 -12.59 0.38 2.97
C SER A 66 -12.80 1.69 3.74
N LEU A 67 -11.75 2.48 3.85
CA LEU A 67 -11.84 3.84 4.39
C LEU A 67 -12.23 4.88 3.32
N TYR A 68 -12.58 4.45 2.12
CA TYR A 68 -13.18 5.31 1.11
C TYR A 68 -14.70 5.29 1.24
N PRO A 69 -15.43 6.43 1.28
CA PRO A 69 -15.01 7.81 1.02
C PRO A 69 -14.56 8.62 2.25
N SER A 70 -13.88 8.08 3.20
CA SER A 70 -13.33 8.73 4.40
C SER A 70 -14.40 8.93 5.50
N PRO A 71 -14.75 7.89 6.28
CA PRO A 71 -15.58 8.05 7.45
C PRO A 71 -14.87 8.89 8.53
N THR A 72 -15.60 9.70 9.26
CA THR A 72 -15.05 10.32 10.47
C THR A 72 -14.66 9.26 11.49
N LEU A 73 -13.76 9.58 12.41
CA LEU A 73 -13.37 8.62 13.45
C LEU A 73 -14.58 8.15 14.28
N THR A 74 -15.52 9.06 14.56
CA THR A 74 -16.74 8.74 15.33
C THR A 74 -17.58 7.72 14.56
N GLU A 75 -17.88 7.97 13.28
CA GLU A 75 -18.65 7.03 12.44
C GLU A 75 -17.97 5.66 12.36
N PHE A 76 -16.64 5.64 12.17
CA PHE A 76 -15.87 4.41 12.15
C PHE A 76 -15.93 3.66 13.48
N GLN A 77 -15.71 4.36 14.62
CA GLN A 77 -15.76 3.72 15.94
C GLN A 77 -17.16 3.22 16.29
N ASP A 78 -18.19 4.01 15.99
CA ASP A 78 -19.59 3.61 16.24
C ASP A 78 -19.97 2.36 15.43
N LYS A 79 -19.61 2.31 14.16
CA LYS A 79 -19.83 1.12 13.30
C LYS A 79 -19.13 -0.11 13.88
N LEU A 80 -17.88 0.04 14.32
CA LEU A 80 -17.10 -1.07 14.87
C LEU A 80 -17.64 -1.53 16.23
N ILE A 81 -17.98 -0.61 17.12
CA ILE A 81 -18.61 -0.90 18.42
C ILE A 81 -19.95 -1.59 18.20
N GLN A 82 -20.78 -1.09 17.29
CA GLN A 82 -22.08 -1.72 16.98
C GLN A 82 -21.90 -3.16 16.53
N PHE A 83 -20.93 -3.43 15.63
CA PHE A 83 -20.63 -4.77 15.15
C PHE A 83 -20.19 -5.71 16.30
N LEU A 84 -19.27 -5.26 17.14
CA LEU A 84 -18.72 -6.06 18.24
C LEU A 84 -19.73 -6.27 19.37
N SER A 85 -20.59 -5.28 19.67
CA SER A 85 -21.57 -5.34 20.75
C SER A 85 -22.79 -6.22 20.42
N GLN A 86 -23.15 -6.39 19.16
CA GLN A 86 -24.26 -7.24 18.75
C GLN A 86 -24.07 -8.70 19.18
N SER A 87 -22.84 -9.16 19.21
CA SER A 87 -22.50 -10.51 19.63
C SER A 87 -22.53 -10.69 21.17
N ASP A 88 -22.23 -9.65 21.91
CA ASP A 88 -22.28 -9.66 23.38
C ASP A 88 -23.74 -9.67 23.92
N ASN A 89 -24.70 -9.13 23.16
CA ASN A 89 -26.10 -9.05 23.55
C ASN A 89 -26.88 -10.36 23.34
N LEU A 90 -26.32 -11.35 22.67
CA LEU A 90 -26.93 -12.67 22.53
C LEU A 90 -26.93 -13.48 23.85
N ASP A 91 -26.04 -13.13 24.79
CA ASP A 91 -25.89 -13.82 26.08
C ASP A 91 -26.52 -13.08 27.28
N SER A 92 -27.11 -11.88 27.07
CA SER A 92 -27.77 -11.14 28.18
C SER A 92 -28.96 -10.32 27.69
N PRO A 93 -30.16 -10.52 28.27
CA PRO A 93 -31.32 -9.71 27.92
C PRO A 93 -31.21 -8.28 28.46
N ALA A 94 -31.33 -7.32 27.54
CA ALA A 94 -31.71 -5.92 27.73
C ALA A 94 -31.29 -5.26 29.04
N THR A 95 -30.08 -4.74 29.08
CA THR A 95 -29.75 -3.64 29.96
C THR A 95 -29.42 -2.41 29.11
N ASN A 96 -30.04 -1.26 29.41
CA ASN A 96 -29.74 0.07 28.85
C ASN A 96 -28.29 0.53 29.23
N GLN A 97 -27.30 -0.31 28.97
CA GLN A 97 -25.91 0.03 29.26
C GLN A 97 -25.32 0.81 28.08
N LYS A 98 -24.70 1.94 28.41
CA LYS A 98 -23.93 2.74 27.45
C LYS A 98 -22.83 1.85 26.83
N PRO A 99 -22.63 1.88 25.49
CA PRO A 99 -21.59 1.09 24.84
C PRO A 99 -20.22 1.33 25.49
N LEU A 100 -19.42 0.26 25.64
CA LEU A 100 -18.06 0.38 26.13
C LEU A 100 -17.21 1.13 25.09
N PRO A 101 -16.15 1.86 25.52
CA PRO A 101 -15.16 2.39 24.59
C PRO A 101 -14.57 1.26 23.72
N LEU A 102 -14.31 1.53 22.44
CA LEU A 102 -13.83 0.52 21.46
C LEU A 102 -12.65 -0.29 21.99
N ILE A 103 -11.69 0.35 22.68
CA ILE A 103 -10.53 -0.34 23.22
C ILE A 103 -10.88 -1.48 24.19
N LYS A 104 -12.00 -1.36 24.92
CA LYS A 104 -12.47 -2.42 25.82
C LYS A 104 -12.94 -3.65 25.07
N TYR A 105 -13.59 -3.47 23.90
CA TYR A 105 -13.94 -4.57 23.02
C TYR A 105 -12.69 -5.26 22.45
N LEU A 106 -11.68 -4.47 22.03
CA LEU A 106 -10.41 -5.00 21.51
C LEU A 106 -9.61 -5.75 22.59
N GLN A 107 -9.78 -5.38 23.88
CA GLN A 107 -9.17 -6.08 25.01
C GLN A 107 -9.92 -7.37 25.38
N LYS A 108 -11.23 -7.39 25.18
CA LYS A 108 -12.10 -8.54 25.49
C LYS A 108 -12.01 -9.60 24.38
N HIS A 109 -11.94 -9.20 23.15
CA HIS A 109 -12.00 -10.05 21.97
C HIS A 109 -10.72 -9.94 21.12
N ARG A 110 -10.34 -11.05 20.51
CA ARG A 110 -9.26 -11.08 19.54
C ARG A 110 -9.81 -10.76 18.14
N CYS A 111 -9.57 -9.54 17.67
CA CYS A 111 -10.08 -9.03 16.40
C CYS A 111 -8.95 -8.88 15.37
N LEU A 112 -9.23 -9.22 14.12
CA LEU A 112 -8.45 -8.80 12.94
C LEU A 112 -9.26 -7.74 12.21
N VAL A 113 -8.76 -6.51 12.18
CA VAL A 113 -9.41 -5.38 11.51
C VAL A 113 -8.57 -4.95 10.32
N VAL A 114 -9.04 -5.21 9.13
CA VAL A 114 -8.38 -4.80 7.88
C VAL A 114 -9.03 -3.53 7.38
N LEU A 115 -8.23 -2.48 7.22
CA LEU A 115 -8.64 -1.18 6.73
C LEU A 115 -7.94 -0.89 5.41
N ASP A 116 -8.67 -1.03 4.32
CA ASP A 116 -8.15 -0.69 2.98
C ASP A 116 -8.33 0.81 2.71
N ASP A 117 -7.62 1.32 1.73
CA ASP A 117 -7.64 2.72 1.30
C ASP A 117 -7.31 3.73 2.40
N ILE A 118 -6.38 3.40 3.33
CA ILE A 118 -5.97 4.30 4.43
C ILE A 118 -5.57 5.70 3.91
N HIS A 119 -5.05 5.78 2.69
CA HIS A 119 -4.66 7.04 2.06
C HIS A 119 -5.83 8.02 1.87
N SER A 120 -7.08 7.54 1.91
CA SER A 120 -8.26 8.38 1.84
C SER A 120 -8.41 9.33 3.03
N LEU A 121 -7.79 9.01 4.18
CA LEU A 121 -7.77 9.87 5.38
C LEU A 121 -6.80 11.06 5.25
N PHE A 122 -5.91 11.05 4.26
CA PHE A 122 -4.85 12.05 4.13
C PHE A 122 -5.16 13.09 3.07
N SER A 123 -4.65 14.31 3.28
CA SER A 123 -4.82 15.43 2.35
C SER A 123 -4.07 15.21 1.05
N SER A 124 -4.70 15.57 -0.07
CA SER A 124 -4.04 15.71 -1.36
C SER A 124 -3.30 17.05 -1.43
N GLY A 125 -2.21 17.11 -2.20
CA GLY A 125 -1.38 18.33 -2.34
C GLY A 125 -0.49 18.64 -1.15
N GLU A 126 -0.41 17.74 -0.18
CA GLU A 126 0.41 17.85 1.02
C GLU A 126 1.42 16.71 1.10
N LEU A 127 2.43 16.83 1.94
CA LEU A 127 3.37 15.75 2.19
C LEU A 127 2.65 14.51 2.76
N ALA A 128 3.15 13.31 2.45
CA ALA A 128 2.53 12.04 2.80
C ALA A 128 2.15 11.93 4.28
N GLY A 129 1.00 11.32 4.55
CA GLY A 129 0.51 11.02 5.89
C GLY A 129 -0.01 12.24 6.66
N LYS A 130 -0.24 13.39 6.00
CA LYS A 130 -0.92 14.52 6.62
C LYS A 130 -2.42 14.29 6.57
N TYR A 131 -3.06 14.12 7.71
CA TYR A 131 -4.50 13.92 7.79
C TYR A 131 -5.28 15.10 7.21
N LYS A 132 -6.43 14.82 6.62
CA LYS A 132 -7.41 15.84 6.22
C LYS A 132 -7.88 16.65 7.44
N PRO A 133 -8.30 17.92 7.27
CA PRO A 133 -8.96 18.66 8.33
C PRO A 133 -10.16 17.89 8.89
N GLY A 134 -10.20 17.71 10.22
CA GLY A 134 -11.23 16.93 10.91
C GLY A 134 -10.96 15.43 11.04
N TYR A 135 -9.85 14.93 10.50
CA TYR A 135 -9.45 13.52 10.59
C TYR A 135 -8.20 13.30 11.47
N GLU A 136 -7.65 14.34 12.07
CA GLU A 136 -6.42 14.29 12.87
C GLU A 136 -6.54 13.37 14.08
N ASN A 137 -7.75 13.17 14.58
CA ASN A 137 -8.05 12.30 15.71
C ASN A 137 -7.79 10.80 15.41
N TYR A 138 -7.75 10.39 14.14
CA TYR A 138 -7.29 9.05 13.77
C TYR A 138 -5.85 8.78 14.24
N ARG A 139 -5.00 9.81 14.29
CA ARG A 139 -3.65 9.72 14.87
C ARG A 139 -3.70 9.20 16.31
N SER A 140 -4.51 9.83 17.14
CA SER A 140 -4.65 9.44 18.54
C SER A 140 -5.25 8.04 18.68
N PHE A 141 -6.18 7.68 17.82
CA PHE A 141 -6.79 6.36 17.80
C PHE A 141 -5.74 5.27 17.47
N PHE A 142 -4.98 5.39 16.39
CA PHE A 142 -3.94 4.41 16.04
C PHE A 142 -2.85 4.35 17.10
N LYS A 143 -2.51 5.47 17.76
CA LYS A 143 -1.60 5.48 18.89
C LYS A 143 -2.16 4.69 20.09
N GLN A 144 -3.45 4.79 20.37
CA GLN A 144 -4.10 3.97 21.41
C GLN A 144 -4.06 2.47 21.05
N VAL A 145 -4.37 2.12 19.80
CA VAL A 145 -4.25 0.74 19.31
C VAL A 145 -2.83 0.19 19.50
N GLU A 146 -1.81 1.00 19.21
CA GLU A 146 -0.42 0.62 19.43
C GLU A 146 -0.09 0.41 20.91
N GLN A 147 -0.43 1.40 21.76
CA GLN A 147 0.11 1.49 23.12
C GLN A 147 -0.64 0.65 24.14
N LEU A 148 -1.95 0.48 23.97
CA LEU A 148 -2.77 -0.23 24.95
C LEU A 148 -2.67 -1.74 24.72
N SER A 149 -2.63 -2.50 25.82
CA SER A 149 -2.52 -3.95 25.77
C SER A 149 -3.82 -4.59 25.27
N HIS A 150 -3.75 -5.30 24.17
CA HIS A 150 -4.81 -6.15 23.60
C HIS A 150 -4.22 -7.18 22.62
N GLN A 151 -5.03 -8.16 22.19
CA GLN A 151 -4.60 -9.23 21.27
C GLN A 151 -5.11 -9.04 19.84
N SER A 152 -5.76 -7.91 19.57
CA SER A 152 -6.30 -7.58 18.25
C SER A 152 -5.20 -6.97 17.36
N CYS A 153 -5.35 -7.12 16.05
CA CYS A 153 -4.45 -6.57 15.04
C CYS A 153 -5.21 -5.70 14.04
N PHE A 154 -4.67 -4.53 13.73
CA PHE A 154 -5.11 -3.66 12.66
C PHE A 154 -4.13 -3.78 11.49
N LEU A 155 -4.62 -4.16 10.31
CA LEU A 155 -3.88 -4.18 9.06
C LEU A 155 -4.33 -3.01 8.19
N LEU A 156 -3.46 -2.03 8.01
CA LEU A 156 -3.72 -0.83 7.22
C LEU A 156 -3.12 -0.97 5.83
N ILE A 157 -3.95 -0.84 4.79
CA ILE A 157 -3.52 -1.02 3.40
C ILE A 157 -3.61 0.32 2.67
N GLY A 158 -2.55 0.69 1.96
CA GLY A 158 -2.55 1.89 1.14
C GLY A 158 -1.27 2.15 0.38
N TRP A 159 -1.30 3.11 -0.51
CA TRP A 159 -0.13 3.58 -1.25
C TRP A 159 0.60 4.75 -0.56
N GLU A 160 0.05 5.21 0.56
CA GLU A 160 0.56 6.29 1.39
C GLU A 160 0.42 5.90 2.86
N GLN A 161 1.44 6.16 3.65
CA GLN A 161 1.51 5.76 5.04
C GLN A 161 1.43 6.97 5.98
N SER A 162 0.75 6.83 7.10
CA SER A 162 0.76 7.82 8.18
C SER A 162 2.18 8.11 8.67
N ARG A 163 2.42 9.36 9.11
CA ARG A 163 3.73 9.80 9.62
C ARG A 163 4.09 9.14 10.94
N GLU A 164 3.12 8.76 11.72
CA GLU A 164 3.29 8.14 13.03
C GLU A 164 3.75 6.67 12.92
N ILE A 165 3.48 6.02 11.79
CA ILE A 165 3.93 4.65 11.56
C ILE A 165 5.36 4.69 11.00
N PRO A 166 6.34 4.06 11.66
CA PRO A 166 7.72 4.06 11.19
C PRO A 166 7.86 3.28 9.87
N GLN A 167 8.76 3.73 9.00
CA GLN A 167 9.12 2.98 7.78
C GLN A 167 10.08 1.83 8.07
N THR A 168 10.79 1.89 9.19
CA THR A 168 11.73 0.86 9.65
C THR A 168 11.14 0.09 10.81
N ASN A 169 11.24 -1.23 10.77
CA ASN A 169 10.73 -2.09 11.81
C ASN A 169 11.70 -2.17 13.01
N SER A 170 11.14 -2.15 14.22
CA SER A 170 11.86 -2.43 15.45
C SER A 170 11.22 -3.61 16.16
N GLN A 171 12.02 -4.55 16.65
CA GLN A 171 11.50 -5.72 17.36
C GLN A 171 10.82 -5.38 18.68
N ASN A 172 11.11 -4.19 19.24
CA ASN A 172 10.60 -3.77 20.53
C ASN A 172 9.25 -3.02 20.47
N THR A 173 8.66 -2.87 19.27
CA THR A 173 7.38 -2.19 19.10
C THR A 173 6.33 -3.13 18.51
N PRO A 174 5.03 -2.99 18.86
CA PRO A 174 3.97 -3.80 18.28
C PRO A 174 3.51 -3.28 16.90
N ILE A 175 4.30 -2.41 16.27
CA ILE A 175 4.04 -1.87 14.93
C ILE A 175 5.02 -2.47 13.93
N ARG A 176 4.51 -2.74 12.73
CA ARG A 176 5.33 -3.19 11.60
C ARG A 176 4.89 -2.48 10.32
N THR A 177 5.82 -2.31 9.42
CA THR A 177 5.56 -1.89 8.05
C THR A 177 6.12 -2.94 7.10
N LEU A 178 5.28 -3.42 6.19
CA LEU A 178 5.70 -4.25 5.07
C LEU A 178 5.50 -3.45 3.78
N LYS A 179 6.61 -3.10 3.15
CA LYS A 179 6.60 -2.49 1.82
C LYS A 179 6.60 -3.61 0.79
N ILE A 180 5.54 -3.69 -0.01
CA ILE A 180 5.42 -4.66 -1.10
C ILE A 180 6.18 -4.17 -2.31
N THR A 181 7.03 -5.03 -2.84
CA THR A 181 7.80 -4.84 -4.07
C THR A 181 7.20 -5.65 -5.21
N GLY A 182 7.73 -5.52 -6.41
CA GLY A 182 7.30 -6.34 -7.56
C GLY A 182 7.52 -7.83 -7.35
N LEU A 183 6.81 -8.62 -8.12
CA LEU A 183 7.01 -10.06 -8.21
C LEU A 183 8.39 -10.36 -8.79
N ASP A 184 8.96 -11.50 -8.39
CA ASP A 184 10.13 -12.03 -9.07
C ASP A 184 9.79 -12.51 -10.50
N ILE A 185 10.81 -12.85 -11.26
CA ILE A 185 10.61 -13.25 -12.68
C ILE A 185 9.72 -14.48 -12.80
N PRO A 186 9.89 -15.57 -12.04
CA PRO A 186 9.03 -16.75 -12.12
C PRO A 186 7.56 -16.45 -11.85
N ALA A 187 7.25 -15.75 -10.77
CA ALA A 187 5.88 -15.38 -10.42
C ALA A 187 5.27 -14.38 -11.43
N ALA A 188 6.05 -13.42 -11.93
CA ALA A 188 5.61 -12.49 -12.96
C ALA A 188 5.35 -13.17 -14.32
N GLN A 189 6.09 -14.23 -14.65
CA GLN A 189 5.85 -15.05 -15.84
C GLN A 189 4.49 -15.76 -15.80
N GLU A 190 3.98 -16.13 -14.61
CA GLU A 190 2.64 -16.71 -14.49
C GLU A 190 1.55 -15.72 -14.96
N ILE A 191 1.74 -14.42 -14.68
CA ILE A 191 0.81 -13.39 -15.21
C ILE A 191 0.78 -13.47 -16.74
N LEU A 192 1.94 -13.53 -17.38
CA LEU A 192 2.03 -13.54 -18.85
C LEU A 192 1.46 -14.84 -19.45
N ARG A 193 1.57 -15.97 -18.74
CA ARG A 193 0.94 -17.25 -19.14
C ARG A 193 -0.58 -17.16 -19.12
N ASP A 194 -1.16 -16.50 -18.12
CA ASP A 194 -2.61 -16.28 -18.02
C ASP A 194 -3.16 -15.46 -19.20
N TYR A 195 -2.30 -14.65 -19.85
CA TYR A 195 -2.62 -13.91 -21.08
C TYR A 195 -2.25 -14.66 -22.37
N GLU A 196 -1.89 -15.96 -22.26
CA GLU A 196 -1.57 -16.82 -23.39
C GLU A 196 -0.48 -16.27 -24.34
N LEU A 197 0.47 -15.49 -23.79
CA LEU A 197 1.58 -14.99 -24.57
C LEU A 197 2.57 -16.13 -24.88
N ALA A 198 3.01 -16.20 -26.13
CA ALA A 198 4.00 -17.19 -26.57
C ALA A 198 5.42 -16.84 -26.06
N GLU A 199 6.30 -17.85 -25.99
CA GLU A 199 7.74 -17.66 -25.70
C GLU A 199 8.02 -16.80 -24.45
N ILE A 200 7.36 -17.13 -23.33
CA ILE A 200 7.37 -16.35 -22.08
C ILE A 200 8.79 -16.11 -21.55
N GLU A 201 9.73 -16.99 -21.85
CA GLU A 201 11.13 -16.86 -21.47
C GLU A 201 11.79 -15.58 -22.02
N ASN A 202 11.30 -15.08 -23.16
CA ASN A 202 11.80 -13.87 -23.80
C ASN A 202 11.33 -12.59 -23.10
N TYR A 203 10.36 -12.68 -22.18
CA TYR A 203 9.77 -11.52 -21.49
C TYR A 203 10.47 -11.09 -20.21
N SER A 204 11.60 -11.71 -19.85
CA SER A 204 12.33 -11.34 -18.62
C SER A 204 12.74 -9.85 -18.59
N ALA A 205 13.17 -9.31 -19.75
CA ALA A 205 13.50 -7.88 -19.87
C ALA A 205 12.27 -6.99 -19.66
N LEU A 206 11.10 -7.39 -20.19
CA LEU A 206 9.83 -6.69 -19.97
C LEU A 206 9.45 -6.71 -18.50
N ILE A 207 9.53 -7.86 -17.84
CA ILE A 207 9.23 -8.01 -16.42
C ILE A 207 10.09 -7.07 -15.58
N LEU A 208 11.40 -7.02 -15.85
CA LEU A 208 12.33 -6.11 -15.16
C LEU A 208 12.01 -4.64 -15.42
N ARG A 209 11.65 -4.30 -16.67
CA ARG A 209 11.28 -2.93 -17.07
C ARG A 209 10.04 -2.42 -16.34
N TYR A 210 9.05 -3.28 -16.13
CA TYR A 210 7.83 -3.01 -15.35
C TYR A 210 7.95 -3.46 -13.89
N GLN A 211 9.16 -3.83 -13.45
CA GLN A 211 9.52 -4.15 -12.07
C GLN A 211 8.62 -5.21 -11.42
N GLY A 212 8.12 -6.18 -12.17
CA GLY A 212 7.24 -7.22 -11.66
C GLY A 212 5.92 -6.71 -11.06
N ASN A 213 5.49 -5.48 -11.38
CA ASN A 213 4.22 -4.95 -10.90
C ASN A 213 3.06 -5.65 -11.60
N PRO A 214 2.18 -6.38 -10.87
CA PRO A 214 1.11 -7.18 -11.49
C PRO A 214 0.19 -6.38 -12.40
N LEU A 215 -0.29 -5.21 -11.95
CA LEU A 215 -1.19 -4.37 -12.74
C LEU A 215 -0.53 -3.87 -14.02
N TRP A 216 0.73 -3.46 -13.94
CA TRP A 216 1.47 -2.94 -15.07
C TRP A 216 1.72 -4.04 -16.10
N LEU A 217 2.13 -5.23 -15.65
CA LEU A 217 2.33 -6.40 -16.50
C LEU A 217 1.03 -6.85 -17.16
N GLN A 218 -0.08 -6.96 -16.41
CA GLN A 218 -1.39 -7.29 -16.96
C GLN A 218 -1.82 -6.28 -18.02
N THR A 219 -1.59 -4.99 -17.77
CA THR A 219 -1.98 -3.93 -18.71
C THR A 219 -1.19 -4.01 -20.02
N VAL A 220 0.12 -4.29 -19.94
CA VAL A 220 0.96 -4.46 -21.12
C VAL A 220 0.65 -5.77 -21.84
N ALA A 221 0.43 -6.87 -21.11
CA ALA A 221 0.02 -8.14 -21.66
C ALA A 221 -1.29 -8.04 -22.46
N THR A 222 -2.28 -7.31 -21.90
CA THR A 222 -3.53 -7.01 -22.62
C THR A 222 -3.27 -6.25 -23.92
N LEU A 223 -2.39 -5.24 -23.89
CA LEU A 223 -2.04 -4.46 -25.09
C LEU A 223 -1.39 -5.34 -26.15
N ILE A 224 -0.45 -6.22 -25.77
CA ILE A 224 0.19 -7.16 -26.68
C ILE A 224 -0.86 -8.10 -27.32
N GLN A 225 -1.77 -8.62 -26.52
CA GLN A 225 -2.82 -9.53 -26.97
C GLN A 225 -3.81 -8.86 -27.95
N GLU A 226 -4.20 -7.60 -27.67
CA GLU A 226 -5.12 -6.83 -28.51
C GLU A 226 -4.49 -6.37 -29.83
N LEU A 227 -3.19 -6.13 -29.85
CA LEU A 227 -2.41 -5.67 -31.02
C LEU A 227 -1.60 -6.82 -31.62
N ALA A 228 -2.26 -7.89 -31.99
CA ALA A 228 -1.61 -9.12 -32.50
C ALA A 228 -0.47 -8.84 -33.49
N GLY A 229 0.73 -9.34 -33.17
CA GLY A 229 1.93 -9.19 -34.00
C GLY A 229 2.86 -8.04 -33.61
N CYS A 230 2.54 -7.25 -32.57
CA CYS A 230 3.42 -6.18 -32.09
C CYS A 230 4.39 -6.64 -31.00
N GLU A 231 4.37 -7.92 -30.61
CA GLU A 231 5.20 -8.47 -29.53
C GLU A 231 6.68 -8.17 -29.75
N HIS A 232 7.14 -8.38 -30.97
CA HIS A 232 8.55 -8.15 -31.33
C HIS A 232 8.98 -6.68 -31.17
N GLU A 233 8.11 -5.75 -31.56
CA GLU A 233 8.37 -4.31 -31.44
C GLU A 233 8.41 -3.88 -29.97
N ILE A 234 7.48 -4.39 -29.15
CA ILE A 234 7.40 -4.08 -27.71
C ILE A 234 8.57 -4.67 -26.92
N LEU A 235 9.06 -5.86 -27.31
CA LEU A 235 10.15 -6.54 -26.64
C LEU A 235 11.53 -5.95 -26.98
N LEU A 236 11.74 -5.55 -28.21
CA LEU A 236 13.03 -5.04 -28.69
C LEU A 236 13.28 -3.57 -28.35
N ASP A 237 12.24 -2.79 -28.21
CA ASP A 237 12.39 -1.37 -27.87
C ASP A 237 12.53 -1.21 -26.35
N ASP A 238 13.54 -0.48 -25.90
CA ASP A 238 13.69 -0.10 -24.49
C ASP A 238 12.65 0.94 -24.04
N THR A 239 11.74 1.32 -24.92
CA THR A 239 10.66 2.26 -24.62
C THR A 239 9.66 1.67 -23.62
N ILE A 240 9.33 2.44 -22.60
CA ILE A 240 8.28 2.11 -21.64
C ILE A 240 6.94 2.58 -22.20
N LEU A 241 6.06 1.63 -22.48
CA LEU A 241 4.70 1.92 -22.89
C LEU A 241 3.86 2.28 -21.67
N LEU A 242 3.05 3.31 -21.82
CA LEU A 242 2.09 3.75 -20.80
C LEU A 242 0.66 3.64 -21.34
N PRO A 243 0.08 2.43 -21.41
CA PRO A 243 -1.33 2.27 -21.77
C PRO A 243 -2.23 3.10 -20.85
N GLU A 244 -3.42 3.45 -21.31
CA GLU A 244 -4.33 4.37 -20.62
C GLU A 244 -4.66 3.93 -19.19
N ARG A 245 -4.93 2.64 -18.97
CA ARG A 245 -5.18 2.08 -17.64
C ARG A 245 -4.01 2.31 -16.68
N LEU A 246 -2.78 2.17 -17.17
CA LEU A 246 -1.57 2.40 -16.38
C LEU A 246 -1.38 3.89 -16.10
N LYS A 247 -1.57 4.75 -17.10
CA LYS A 247 -1.55 6.21 -16.91
C LYS A 247 -2.55 6.65 -15.85
N ASN A 248 -3.78 6.16 -15.90
CA ASN A 248 -4.83 6.50 -14.94
C ASN A 248 -4.49 6.07 -13.52
N SER A 249 -3.91 4.88 -13.34
CA SER A 249 -3.45 4.39 -12.05
C SER A 249 -2.34 5.28 -11.46
N LEU A 250 -1.35 5.68 -12.27
CA LEU A 250 -0.29 6.59 -11.86
C LEU A 250 -0.85 7.99 -11.59
N HIS A 251 -1.75 8.48 -12.43
CA HIS A 251 -2.36 9.79 -12.26
C HIS A 251 -3.07 9.91 -10.90
N GLN A 252 -3.85 8.92 -10.49
CA GLN A 252 -4.52 8.90 -9.19
C GLN A 252 -3.53 9.05 -8.03
N GLN A 253 -2.39 8.38 -8.10
CA GLN A 253 -1.38 8.45 -7.05
C GLN A 253 -0.57 9.75 -7.10
N LEU A 254 -0.13 10.18 -8.30
CA LEU A 254 0.74 11.35 -8.47
C LEU A 254 0.00 12.70 -8.38
N SER A 255 -1.32 12.73 -8.65
CA SER A 255 -2.13 13.94 -8.45
C SER A 255 -2.23 14.37 -6.98
N ARG A 256 -1.90 13.49 -6.05
CA ARG A 256 -1.89 13.77 -4.60
C ARG A 256 -0.61 14.44 -4.11
N LEU A 257 0.41 14.55 -4.95
CA LEU A 257 1.71 15.14 -4.58
C LEU A 257 1.60 16.63 -4.31
N SER A 258 2.34 17.09 -3.30
CA SER A 258 2.61 18.50 -3.10
C SER A 258 3.53 19.06 -4.19
N GLU A 259 3.54 20.38 -4.38
CA GLU A 259 4.39 21.02 -5.40
C GLU A 259 5.90 20.73 -5.17
N ILE A 260 6.33 20.66 -3.91
CA ILE A 260 7.71 20.33 -3.58
C ILE A 260 8.05 18.87 -3.94
N GLU A 261 7.12 17.93 -3.72
CA GLU A 261 7.30 16.54 -4.14
C GLU A 261 7.38 16.40 -5.67
N LYS A 262 6.56 17.13 -6.42
CA LYS A 262 6.61 17.17 -7.89
C LYS A 262 7.94 17.69 -8.40
N GLN A 263 8.46 18.79 -7.80
CA GLN A 263 9.78 19.33 -8.14
C GLN A 263 10.91 18.33 -7.91
N VAL A 264 10.93 17.69 -6.74
CA VAL A 264 11.95 16.69 -6.39
C VAL A 264 11.81 15.45 -7.29
N LEU A 265 10.61 15.01 -7.57
CA LEU A 265 10.36 13.87 -8.46
C LEU A 265 10.82 14.15 -9.90
N SER A 266 10.59 15.38 -10.40
CA SER A 266 11.08 15.83 -11.70
C SER A 266 12.61 15.88 -11.76
N LEU A 267 13.30 16.33 -10.71
CA LEU A 267 14.75 16.27 -10.62
C LEU A 267 15.30 14.84 -10.69
N LEU A 268 14.64 13.91 -9.98
CA LEU A 268 15.01 12.50 -10.01
C LEU A 268 14.72 11.85 -11.37
N ALA A 269 13.67 12.28 -12.06
CA ALA A 269 13.29 11.75 -13.38
C ALA A 269 14.28 12.11 -14.48
N GLN A 270 14.97 13.25 -14.36
CA GLN A 270 16.01 13.67 -15.32
C GLN A 270 17.31 12.88 -15.20
N ALA A 271 17.52 12.17 -14.10
CA ALA A 271 18.72 11.39 -13.89
C ALA A 271 18.60 10.01 -14.54
N SER A 272 19.62 9.62 -15.31
CA SER A 272 19.73 8.27 -15.90
C SER A 272 20.15 7.21 -14.89
N GLU A 273 20.81 7.62 -13.80
CA GLU A 273 21.39 6.74 -12.78
C GLU A 273 20.92 7.11 -11.37
N PRO A 274 21.11 6.21 -10.37
CA PRO A 274 20.83 6.54 -8.98
C PRO A 274 21.55 7.80 -8.52
N ILE A 275 20.85 8.74 -7.89
CA ILE A 275 21.41 10.02 -7.45
C ILE A 275 21.75 9.96 -5.97
N LYS A 276 22.98 10.39 -5.63
CA LYS A 276 23.37 10.60 -4.22
C LYS A 276 22.63 11.78 -3.61
N ARG A 277 22.20 11.61 -2.35
CA ARG A 277 21.59 12.71 -1.57
C ARG A 277 22.44 13.98 -1.55
N ALA A 278 23.75 13.85 -1.38
CA ALA A 278 24.68 14.98 -1.39
C ALA A 278 24.63 15.76 -2.72
N LYS A 279 24.50 15.06 -3.86
CA LYS A 279 24.38 15.69 -5.18
C LYS A 279 23.05 16.42 -5.33
N LEU A 280 21.95 15.87 -4.82
CA LEU A 280 20.65 16.55 -4.81
C LEU A 280 20.71 17.83 -3.97
N LEU A 281 21.33 17.80 -2.78
CA LEU A 281 21.49 18.97 -1.91
C LEU A 281 22.34 20.10 -2.53
N GLN A 282 23.32 19.74 -3.37
CA GLN A 282 24.21 20.71 -4.02
C GLN A 282 23.63 21.34 -5.29
N ASN A 283 22.80 20.59 -6.03
CA ASN A 283 22.37 20.94 -7.39
C ASN A 283 20.92 21.45 -7.46
N THR A 284 20.30 21.78 -6.35
CA THR A 284 18.92 22.29 -6.32
C THR A 284 18.83 23.62 -5.59
N LEU A 285 17.89 24.46 -6.00
CA LEU A 285 17.48 25.67 -5.28
C LEU A 285 16.50 25.40 -4.13
N ILE A 286 16.08 24.13 -3.96
CA ILE A 286 15.18 23.72 -2.90
C ILE A 286 15.92 23.77 -1.56
N PRO A 287 15.35 24.41 -0.51
CA PRO A 287 15.96 24.42 0.81
C PRO A 287 16.23 22.97 1.32
N PRO A 288 17.37 22.71 1.99
CA PRO A 288 17.75 21.35 2.40
C PRO A 288 16.68 20.63 3.21
N SER A 289 16.02 21.31 4.15
CA SER A 289 14.94 20.72 4.97
C SER A 289 13.75 20.30 4.11
N ASP A 290 13.35 21.13 3.14
CA ASP A 290 12.23 20.85 2.25
C ASP A 290 12.54 19.69 1.30
N LEU A 291 13.76 19.63 0.79
CA LEU A 291 14.25 18.51 -0.03
C LEU A 291 14.21 17.20 0.75
N LEU A 292 14.75 17.17 1.97
CA LEU A 292 14.77 15.96 2.79
C LEU A 292 13.36 15.52 3.19
N ASN A 293 12.48 16.45 3.53
CA ASN A 293 11.07 16.16 3.83
C ASN A 293 10.34 15.60 2.59
N ALA A 294 10.59 16.16 1.41
CA ALA A 294 10.00 15.66 0.17
C ALA A 294 10.52 14.27 -0.20
N LEU A 295 11.81 13.99 -0.06
CA LEU A 295 12.39 12.67 -0.27
C LEU A 295 11.78 11.62 0.68
N GLN A 296 11.64 11.96 1.97
CA GLN A 296 10.99 11.08 2.95
C GLN A 296 9.52 10.84 2.58
N SER A 297 8.80 11.87 2.16
CA SER A 297 7.41 11.79 1.74
C SER A 297 7.23 10.91 0.49
N LEU A 298 8.04 11.11 -0.55
CA LEU A 298 8.03 10.31 -1.76
C LEU A 298 8.35 8.82 -1.47
N SER A 299 9.26 8.55 -0.54
CA SER A 299 9.55 7.19 -0.07
C SER A 299 8.34 6.56 0.63
N ARG A 300 7.61 7.32 1.48
CA ARG A 300 6.36 6.88 2.13
C ARG A 300 5.24 6.59 1.13
N ARG A 301 5.26 7.24 -0.03
CA ARG A 301 4.34 6.96 -1.15
C ARG A 301 4.80 5.81 -2.04
N SER A 302 5.95 5.22 -1.77
CA SER A 302 6.57 4.17 -2.60
C SER A 302 6.85 4.62 -4.05
N LEU A 303 7.03 5.92 -4.27
CA LEU A 303 7.35 6.49 -5.59
C LEU A 303 8.84 6.54 -5.87
N ILE A 304 9.66 6.47 -4.83
CA ILE A 304 11.11 6.39 -4.92
C ILE A 304 11.64 5.28 -4.00
N GLU A 305 12.83 4.80 -4.33
CA GLU A 305 13.56 3.83 -3.51
C GLU A 305 14.85 4.46 -3.02
N GLN A 306 15.19 4.16 -1.77
CA GLN A 306 16.43 4.58 -1.15
C GLN A 306 17.30 3.36 -0.88
N GLN A 307 18.54 3.37 -1.37
CA GLN A 307 19.58 2.41 -1.02
C GLN A 307 20.78 3.19 -0.48
N ALA A 308 21.03 3.07 0.82
CA ALA A 308 21.99 3.90 1.53
C ALA A 308 21.75 5.40 1.32
N ASP A 309 22.63 6.11 0.64
CA ASP A 309 22.53 7.54 0.31
C ASP A 309 22.07 7.82 -1.13
N PHE A 310 21.70 6.76 -1.89
CA PHE A 310 21.24 6.88 -3.26
C PHE A 310 19.71 6.79 -3.34
N TYR A 311 19.15 7.55 -4.28
CA TYR A 311 17.72 7.55 -4.61
C TYR A 311 17.50 7.16 -6.06
N THR A 312 16.51 6.31 -6.28
CA THR A 312 16.03 5.87 -7.59
C THR A 312 14.53 5.97 -7.67
N MET A 313 13.98 5.90 -8.88
CA MET A 313 12.54 5.73 -9.07
C MET A 313 12.26 4.63 -10.09
N PRO A 314 11.07 4.00 -10.02
CA PRO A 314 10.61 3.06 -11.03
C PRO A 314 10.66 3.67 -12.44
N LEU A 315 11.14 2.90 -13.42
CA LEU A 315 11.24 3.38 -14.81
C LEU A 315 9.89 3.85 -15.36
N VAL A 316 8.83 3.14 -15.03
CA VAL A 316 7.45 3.48 -15.42
C VAL A 316 7.02 4.83 -14.83
N VAL A 317 7.34 5.10 -13.56
CA VAL A 317 7.08 6.39 -12.90
C VAL A 317 7.90 7.50 -13.58
N ARG A 318 9.18 7.24 -13.87
CA ARG A 318 10.06 8.18 -14.58
C ARG A 318 9.48 8.58 -15.93
N GLN A 319 9.05 7.59 -16.72
CA GLN A 319 8.45 7.83 -18.03
C GLN A 319 7.17 8.67 -17.91
N TYR A 320 6.33 8.37 -16.93
CA TYR A 320 5.13 9.16 -16.67
C TYR A 320 5.44 10.61 -16.28
N VAL A 321 6.37 10.81 -15.34
CA VAL A 321 6.79 12.15 -14.88
C VAL A 321 7.35 12.98 -16.04
N ASN A 322 8.24 12.41 -16.84
CA ASN A 322 8.82 13.09 -18.01
C ASN A 322 7.79 13.44 -19.08
N SER A 323 6.69 12.69 -19.19
CA SER A 323 5.63 12.96 -20.16
C SER A 323 4.54 13.91 -19.66
N THR A 324 4.49 14.18 -18.35
CA THR A 324 3.34 14.87 -17.72
C THR A 324 3.73 16.13 -16.96
N PHE A 325 4.93 16.16 -16.35
CA PHE A 325 5.42 17.30 -15.53
C PHE A 325 6.39 18.22 -16.27
N THR A 326 6.74 17.88 -17.50
CA THR A 326 7.47 18.77 -18.43
C THR A 326 6.50 19.63 -19.22
#